data_83c22fcdafc25f135616dd7fc26e3695
#
_entry.id   83c22fcdafc25f135616dd7fc26e3695
#
_cell.length_a   1.000
_cell.length_b   1.000
_cell.length_c   1.000
_cell.angle_alpha   90.00
_cell.angle_beta   90.00
_cell.angle_gamma   90.00
#
_symmetry.space_group_name_H-M   'P 1'
#
loop_
_entity.id
_entity.type
_entity.pdbx_description
1 polymer ?
#
loop_
_entity_poly.entity_id
_entity_poly.type
_entity_poly.pdbx_seq_one_letter_code
_entity_poly.pdbx_strand_id
1 'polypeptide(L)'
;MVVATGFFDGVHVGHRHVIKQLVEAAAVRGDESMVVTFWPHPRNVLQKEARSLRLLTTLAQKREVLMQLGVDRVEVLQFTKDFSSMTMREYLSLLIEKYGAKTILLGYDNRVGSDATGADEVAIAAGELGMEVLRADMVPSENGYAVSSTKIRARLEEGDVEGASAMLGYDYSLHGVVVAGNRLGRTIGFPTANMQLYEPLKLVPGNGVYFVKANTLGKEYFGMCNIGCRPTVGTGNSRTIETHIFDFDEDIYGLDMDVTFMSRIREEVRFNSLDELRVQLEKDRDACMKVVRSH
;
A
#
# COMPACT_ATOMS: atom_id res chain seq x y z
N MET A 1 5.66 12.28 -24.70
CA MET A 1 5.45 11.71 -23.36
C MET A 1 5.48 10.20 -23.44
N VAL A 2 6.18 9.53 -22.51
CA VAL A 2 6.20 8.06 -22.37
C VAL A 2 5.25 7.68 -21.23
N VAL A 3 4.34 6.73 -21.48
CA VAL A 3 3.25 6.40 -20.54
C VAL A 3 3.34 4.93 -20.13
N ALA A 4 3.14 4.64 -18.84
CA ALA A 4 2.79 3.31 -18.34
C ALA A 4 1.40 3.34 -17.71
N THR A 5 0.61 2.29 -17.91
CA THR A 5 -0.74 2.21 -17.38
C THR A 5 -0.90 0.96 -16.51
N GLY A 6 -1.58 1.11 -15.38
CA GLY A 6 -1.82 0.00 -14.47
C GLY A 6 -2.42 0.43 -13.14
N PHE A 7 -2.90 -0.54 -12.38
CA PHE A 7 -3.44 -0.24 -11.06
C PHE A 7 -2.34 0.03 -10.02
N PHE A 8 -1.18 -0.61 -10.15
CA PHE A 8 0.01 -0.43 -9.31
C PHE A 8 -0.26 -0.47 -7.79
N ASP A 9 -1.15 -1.37 -7.33
CA ASP A 9 -1.42 -1.47 -5.89
C ASP A 9 -0.21 -2.00 -5.14
N GLY A 10 0.21 -1.22 -4.13
CA GLY A 10 1.42 -1.49 -3.36
C GLY A 10 2.72 -1.04 -4.03
N VAL A 11 2.73 -0.61 -5.28
CA VAL A 11 3.95 -0.22 -6.03
C VAL A 11 5.14 -1.12 -5.67
N HIS A 12 4.91 -2.45 -5.63
CA HIS A 12 5.87 -3.47 -5.18
C HIS A 12 7.10 -3.56 -6.11
N VAL A 13 8.12 -4.31 -5.74
CA VAL A 13 9.40 -4.38 -6.48
C VAL A 13 9.23 -4.67 -7.97
N GLY A 14 8.24 -5.49 -8.37
CA GLY A 14 7.92 -5.70 -9.79
C GLY A 14 7.38 -4.44 -10.47
N HIS A 15 6.48 -3.69 -9.81
CA HIS A 15 6.01 -2.40 -10.33
C HIS A 15 7.14 -1.38 -10.39
N ARG A 16 7.99 -1.30 -9.36
CA ARG A 16 9.14 -0.38 -9.30
C ARG A 16 10.11 -0.62 -10.45
N HIS A 17 10.32 -1.88 -10.84
CA HIS A 17 11.14 -2.22 -12.00
C HIS A 17 10.57 -1.67 -13.32
N VAL A 18 9.26 -1.83 -13.54
CA VAL A 18 8.58 -1.25 -14.71
C VAL A 18 8.65 0.28 -14.70
N ILE A 19 8.43 0.91 -13.53
CA ILE A 19 8.48 2.37 -13.37
C ILE A 19 9.89 2.90 -13.62
N LYS A 20 10.93 2.21 -13.16
CA LYS A 20 12.32 2.59 -13.46
C LYS A 20 12.58 2.61 -14.97
N GLN A 21 12.16 1.58 -15.69
CA GLN A 21 12.28 1.53 -17.15
C GLN A 21 11.48 2.63 -17.86
N LEU A 22 10.28 2.98 -17.31
CA LEU A 22 9.49 4.11 -17.80
C LEU A 22 10.27 5.42 -17.73
N VAL A 23 10.85 5.72 -16.57
CA VAL A 23 11.61 6.96 -16.32
C VAL A 23 12.87 7.00 -17.20
N GLU A 24 13.60 5.89 -17.30
CA GLU A 24 14.78 5.76 -18.17
C GLU A 24 14.41 5.93 -19.66
N ALA A 25 13.32 5.32 -20.11
CA ALA A 25 12.85 5.44 -21.49
C ALA A 25 12.42 6.88 -21.84
N ALA A 26 11.81 7.60 -20.90
CA ALA A 26 11.44 9.00 -21.06
C ALA A 26 12.69 9.87 -21.15
N ALA A 27 13.64 9.71 -20.22
CA ALA A 27 14.89 10.47 -20.19
C ALA A 27 15.70 10.32 -21.50
N VAL A 28 15.85 9.09 -22.02
CA VAL A 28 16.55 8.82 -23.29
C VAL A 28 15.89 9.54 -24.48
N ARG A 29 14.57 9.73 -24.44
CA ARG A 29 13.79 10.38 -25.52
C ARG A 29 13.66 11.89 -25.36
N GLY A 30 14.11 12.44 -24.23
CA GLY A 30 13.86 13.84 -23.86
C GLY A 30 12.36 14.14 -23.68
N ASP A 31 11.58 13.16 -23.30
CA ASP A 31 10.14 13.22 -23.03
C ASP A 31 9.87 13.13 -21.54
N GLU A 32 8.69 13.55 -21.10
CA GLU A 32 8.20 13.32 -19.73
C GLU A 32 7.71 11.86 -19.54
N SER A 33 7.90 11.33 -18.35
CA SER A 33 7.35 10.06 -17.89
C SER A 33 5.98 10.24 -17.23
N MET A 34 5.00 9.41 -17.57
CA MET A 34 3.67 9.47 -16.96
C MET A 34 3.17 8.08 -16.58
N VAL A 35 2.66 7.96 -15.37
CA VAL A 35 1.88 6.79 -14.92
C VAL A 35 0.40 7.15 -14.95
N VAL A 36 -0.38 6.32 -15.64
CA VAL A 36 -1.84 6.37 -15.60
C VAL A 36 -2.33 5.26 -14.68
N THR A 37 -2.99 5.62 -13.59
CA THR A 37 -3.63 4.69 -12.66
C THR A 37 -5.12 4.96 -12.54
N PHE A 38 -5.83 4.10 -11.81
CA PHE A 38 -7.29 4.12 -11.77
C PHE A 38 -7.80 4.23 -10.33
N TRP A 39 -8.95 4.93 -10.17
CA TRP A 39 -9.68 5.01 -8.91
C TRP A 39 -11.19 5.12 -9.17
N PRO A 40 -12.06 4.44 -8.42
CA PRO A 40 -11.74 3.37 -7.45
C PRO A 40 -11.14 2.12 -8.10
N HIS A 41 -10.72 1.14 -7.28
CA HIS A 41 -10.12 -0.11 -7.79
C HIS A 41 -11.11 -0.84 -8.70
N PRO A 42 -10.68 -1.35 -9.89
CA PRO A 42 -11.56 -2.03 -10.84
C PRO A 42 -12.43 -3.14 -10.23
N ARG A 43 -11.89 -3.95 -9.34
CA ARG A 43 -12.67 -4.98 -8.63
C ARG A 43 -13.81 -4.40 -7.80
N ASN A 44 -13.65 -3.21 -7.22
CA ASN A 44 -14.70 -2.54 -6.44
C ASN A 44 -15.88 -2.06 -7.31
N VAL A 45 -15.66 -1.87 -8.61
CA VAL A 45 -16.68 -1.43 -9.57
C VAL A 45 -17.34 -2.61 -10.28
N LEU A 46 -16.56 -3.65 -10.61
CA LEU A 46 -16.98 -4.75 -11.49
C LEU A 46 -17.56 -5.96 -10.73
N GLN A 47 -17.11 -6.20 -9.49
CA GLN A 47 -17.50 -7.40 -8.73
C GLN A 47 -18.50 -7.06 -7.63
N LYS A 48 -19.59 -7.84 -7.53
CA LYS A 48 -20.58 -7.69 -6.45
C LYS A 48 -20.02 -7.97 -5.05
N GLU A 49 -18.92 -8.73 -4.96
CA GLU A 49 -18.22 -9.11 -3.72
C GLU A 49 -17.03 -8.16 -3.39
N ALA A 50 -16.95 -7.02 -4.05
CA ALA A 50 -15.84 -6.06 -3.93
C ALA A 50 -15.61 -5.52 -2.50
N ARG A 51 -16.56 -5.71 -1.57
CA ARG A 51 -16.41 -5.31 -0.16
C ARG A 51 -15.28 -6.03 0.59
N SER A 52 -14.75 -7.13 0.04
CA SER A 52 -13.64 -7.90 0.62
C SER A 52 -12.26 -7.44 0.18
N LEU A 53 -12.15 -6.66 -0.92
CA LEU A 53 -10.84 -6.22 -1.39
C LEU A 53 -10.23 -5.18 -0.45
N ARG A 54 -9.03 -5.47 0.05
CA ARG A 54 -8.21 -4.55 0.83
C ARG A 54 -7.06 -4.05 -0.02
N LEU A 55 -6.78 -2.75 0.05
CA LEU A 55 -5.74 -2.06 -0.71
C LEU A 55 -4.40 -2.11 0.02
N LEU A 56 -3.32 -2.31 -0.70
CA LEU A 56 -1.96 -2.21 -0.16
C LEU A 56 -1.52 -0.76 0.01
N THR A 57 -1.97 0.13 -0.88
CA THR A 57 -1.71 1.58 -0.80
C THR A 57 -3.00 2.37 -0.94
N THR A 58 -3.12 3.46 -0.20
CA THR A 58 -4.11 4.49 -0.52
C THR A 58 -3.73 5.16 -1.84
N LEU A 59 -4.66 5.93 -2.43
CA LEU A 59 -4.34 6.69 -3.65
C LEU A 59 -3.22 7.72 -3.40
N ALA A 60 -3.24 8.38 -2.24
CA ALA A 60 -2.22 9.36 -1.85
C ALA A 60 -0.84 8.70 -1.71
N GLN A 61 -0.74 7.61 -0.94
CA GLN A 61 0.51 6.84 -0.79
C GLN A 61 1.05 6.34 -2.14
N LYS A 62 0.17 5.82 -3.01
CA LYS A 62 0.56 5.36 -4.34
C LYS A 62 1.19 6.47 -5.16
N ARG A 63 0.55 7.66 -5.21
CA ARG A 63 1.08 8.81 -5.93
C ARG A 63 2.43 9.25 -5.38
N GLU A 64 2.56 9.31 -4.07
CA GLU A 64 3.81 9.69 -3.41
C GLU A 64 4.94 8.73 -3.77
N VAL A 65 4.74 7.42 -3.63
CA VAL A 65 5.75 6.41 -3.99
C VAL A 65 6.13 6.48 -5.47
N LEU A 66 5.17 6.69 -6.38
CA LEU A 66 5.46 6.84 -7.82
C LEU A 66 6.29 8.09 -8.12
N MET A 67 5.96 9.22 -7.49
CA MET A 67 6.74 10.46 -7.63
C MET A 67 8.16 10.32 -7.06
N GLN A 68 8.32 9.65 -5.91
CA GLN A 68 9.63 9.34 -5.33
C GLN A 68 10.50 8.44 -6.22
N LEU A 69 9.88 7.64 -7.09
CA LEU A 69 10.57 6.84 -8.10
C LEU A 69 11.01 7.65 -9.34
N GLY A 70 10.74 8.94 -9.38
CA GLY A 70 11.15 9.85 -10.45
C GLY A 70 10.15 9.97 -11.60
N VAL A 71 8.89 9.53 -11.40
CA VAL A 71 7.81 9.75 -12.38
C VAL A 71 7.46 11.22 -12.40
N ASP A 72 7.49 11.86 -13.59
CA ASP A 72 7.19 13.31 -13.72
C ASP A 72 5.70 13.60 -13.50
N ARG A 73 4.82 12.67 -13.90
CA ARG A 73 3.37 12.87 -13.84
C ARG A 73 2.61 11.61 -13.48
N VAL A 74 1.70 11.71 -12.51
CA VAL A 74 0.76 10.64 -12.13
C VAL A 74 -0.66 11.09 -12.36
N GLU A 75 -1.31 10.46 -13.33
CA GLU A 75 -2.72 10.70 -13.68
C GLU A 75 -3.62 9.61 -13.11
N VAL A 76 -4.76 10.05 -12.56
CA VAL A 76 -5.77 9.15 -11.99
C VAL A 76 -7.03 9.23 -12.81
N LEU A 77 -7.32 8.17 -13.55
CA LEU A 77 -8.58 8.06 -14.28
C LEU A 77 -9.67 7.47 -13.40
N GLN A 78 -10.85 8.05 -13.47
CA GLN A 78 -12.01 7.51 -12.78
C GLN A 78 -12.42 6.18 -13.43
N PHE A 79 -12.34 5.09 -12.67
CA PHE A 79 -12.76 3.77 -13.16
C PHE A 79 -14.27 3.60 -12.94
N THR A 80 -15.06 3.75 -14.00
CA THR A 80 -16.51 3.55 -14.00
C THR A 80 -16.88 2.29 -14.79
N LYS A 81 -18.14 1.89 -14.76
CA LYS A 81 -18.64 0.81 -15.62
C LYS A 81 -18.47 1.16 -17.09
N ASP A 82 -18.76 2.42 -17.47
CA ASP A 82 -18.61 2.89 -18.86
C ASP A 82 -17.13 2.85 -19.27
N PHE A 83 -16.22 3.33 -18.40
CA PHE A 83 -14.78 3.24 -18.64
C PHE A 83 -14.33 1.79 -18.80
N SER A 84 -14.89 0.85 -18.04
CA SER A 84 -14.53 -0.57 -18.13
C SER A 84 -14.98 -1.25 -19.44
N SER A 85 -15.88 -0.64 -20.19
CA SER A 85 -16.31 -1.12 -21.51
C SER A 85 -15.48 -0.56 -22.66
N MET A 86 -14.58 0.39 -22.40
CA MET A 86 -13.70 1.00 -23.38
C MET A 86 -12.77 -0.03 -24.00
N THR A 87 -12.75 -0.10 -25.32
CA THR A 87 -11.83 -0.99 -26.03
C THR A 87 -10.39 -0.52 -25.92
N MET A 88 -9.44 -1.40 -26.21
CA MET A 88 -8.02 -1.06 -26.23
C MET A 88 -7.75 0.13 -27.15
N ARG A 89 -8.33 0.14 -28.38
CA ARG A 89 -8.12 1.22 -29.35
C ARG A 89 -8.62 2.57 -28.84
N GLU A 90 -9.83 2.60 -28.25
CA GLU A 90 -10.39 3.80 -27.65
C GLU A 90 -9.51 4.30 -26.49
N TYR A 91 -9.00 3.41 -25.66
CA TYR A 91 -8.12 3.78 -24.56
C TYR A 91 -6.77 4.35 -25.05
N LEU A 92 -6.13 3.73 -26.06
CA LEU A 92 -4.90 4.26 -26.67
C LEU A 92 -5.15 5.64 -27.31
N SER A 93 -6.27 5.82 -28.02
CA SER A 93 -6.66 7.13 -28.58
C SER A 93 -6.83 8.18 -27.50
N LEU A 94 -7.47 7.83 -26.36
CA LEU A 94 -7.59 8.72 -25.21
C LEU A 94 -6.23 9.14 -24.65
N LEU A 95 -5.26 8.23 -24.57
CA LEU A 95 -3.90 8.56 -24.09
C LEU A 95 -3.19 9.53 -25.04
N ILE A 96 -3.36 9.34 -26.36
CA ILE A 96 -2.78 10.22 -27.38
C ILE A 96 -3.43 11.60 -27.34
N GLU A 97 -4.76 11.65 -27.42
CA GLU A 97 -5.51 12.90 -27.57
C GLU A 97 -5.46 13.76 -26.30
N LYS A 98 -5.63 13.14 -25.13
CA LYS A 98 -5.70 13.87 -23.87
C LYS A 98 -4.33 14.23 -23.30
N TYR A 99 -3.34 13.36 -23.48
CA TYR A 99 -2.05 13.50 -22.81
C TYR A 99 -0.86 13.68 -23.76
N GLY A 100 -1.07 13.55 -25.06
CA GLY A 100 0.01 13.61 -26.04
C GLY A 100 0.98 12.44 -25.91
N ALA A 101 0.47 11.25 -25.52
CA ALA A 101 1.28 10.06 -25.39
C ALA A 101 1.85 9.64 -26.76
N LYS A 102 3.16 9.50 -26.86
CA LYS A 102 3.86 9.05 -28.08
C LYS A 102 4.34 7.61 -27.96
N THR A 103 4.59 7.19 -26.73
CA THR A 103 5.15 5.87 -26.42
C THR A 103 4.41 5.29 -25.23
N ILE A 104 4.05 4.01 -25.28
CA ILE A 104 3.50 3.25 -24.16
C ILE A 104 4.47 2.15 -23.74
N LEU A 105 4.76 2.05 -22.45
CA LEU A 105 5.50 0.96 -21.85
C LEU A 105 4.50 -0.06 -21.27
N LEU A 106 4.51 -1.27 -21.81
CA LEU A 106 3.68 -2.38 -21.33
C LEU A 106 4.47 -3.25 -20.34
N GLY A 107 3.87 -3.53 -19.18
CA GLY A 107 4.35 -4.57 -18.28
C GLY A 107 4.12 -5.97 -18.87
N TYR A 108 4.78 -6.96 -18.31
CA TYR A 108 4.75 -8.35 -18.81
C TYR A 108 3.34 -8.97 -18.87
N ASP A 109 2.47 -8.65 -17.92
CA ASP A 109 1.11 -9.18 -17.76
C ASP A 109 0.01 -8.15 -18.00
N ASN A 110 0.34 -6.98 -18.53
CA ASN A 110 -0.62 -5.93 -18.76
C ASN A 110 -1.66 -6.33 -19.80
N ARG A 111 -2.94 -6.25 -19.40
CA ARG A 111 -4.09 -6.32 -20.27
C ARG A 111 -4.69 -4.95 -20.41
N VAL A 112 -4.93 -4.50 -21.62
CA VAL A 112 -5.44 -3.16 -21.93
C VAL A 112 -6.78 -3.27 -22.65
N GLY A 113 -7.78 -2.51 -22.18
CA GLY A 113 -9.12 -2.48 -22.76
C GLY A 113 -10.06 -3.58 -22.26
N SER A 114 -11.34 -3.46 -22.61
CA SER A 114 -12.41 -4.42 -22.28
C SER A 114 -12.29 -5.72 -23.07
N ASP A 115 -11.68 -5.67 -24.23
CA ASP A 115 -11.34 -6.77 -25.10
C ASP A 115 -10.15 -7.61 -24.60
N ALA A 116 -9.49 -7.14 -23.53
CA ALA A 116 -8.44 -7.84 -22.77
C ALA A 116 -7.35 -8.47 -23.67
N THR A 117 -6.98 -7.75 -24.73
CA THR A 117 -6.01 -8.18 -25.74
C THR A 117 -4.60 -8.28 -25.18
N GLY A 118 -3.83 -9.22 -25.74
CA GLY A 118 -2.43 -9.44 -25.37
C GLY A 118 -1.51 -8.30 -25.83
N ALA A 119 -0.27 -8.30 -25.34
CA ALA A 119 0.71 -7.26 -25.64
C ALA A 119 1.02 -7.13 -27.15
N ASP A 120 0.90 -8.19 -27.92
CA ASP A 120 1.13 -8.15 -29.38
C ASP A 120 0.02 -7.39 -30.14
N GLU A 121 -1.23 -7.60 -29.74
CA GLU A 121 -2.37 -6.90 -30.32
C GLU A 121 -2.37 -5.42 -29.91
N VAL A 122 -1.97 -5.11 -28.68
CA VAL A 122 -1.75 -3.72 -28.24
C VAL A 122 -0.67 -3.05 -29.10
N ALA A 123 0.43 -3.76 -29.41
CA ALA A 123 1.52 -3.21 -30.22
C ALA A 123 1.06 -2.90 -31.66
N ILE A 124 0.24 -3.77 -32.26
CA ILE A 124 -0.32 -3.54 -33.60
C ILE A 124 -1.23 -2.30 -33.57
N ALA A 125 -2.20 -2.25 -32.68
CA ALA A 125 -3.15 -1.14 -32.61
C ALA A 125 -2.48 0.20 -32.26
N ALA A 126 -1.49 0.20 -31.38
CA ALA A 126 -0.71 1.38 -31.05
C ALA A 126 0.09 1.88 -32.28
N GLY A 127 0.74 0.98 -33.02
CA GLY A 127 1.45 1.31 -34.27
C GLY A 127 0.54 1.93 -35.34
N GLU A 128 -0.69 1.44 -35.50
CA GLU A 128 -1.69 2.02 -36.40
C GLU A 128 -2.12 3.43 -35.97
N LEU A 129 -2.07 3.75 -34.68
CA LEU A 129 -2.35 5.06 -34.11
C LEU A 129 -1.11 5.97 -34.06
N GLY A 130 0.05 5.51 -34.53
CA GLY A 130 1.30 6.26 -34.51
C GLY A 130 1.98 6.30 -33.14
N MET A 131 1.62 5.40 -32.21
CA MET A 131 2.23 5.28 -30.89
C MET A 131 3.27 4.15 -30.88
N GLU A 132 4.47 4.45 -30.35
CA GLU A 132 5.51 3.45 -30.11
C GLU A 132 5.16 2.56 -28.92
N VAL A 133 5.48 1.27 -28.99
CA VAL A 133 5.32 0.34 -27.88
C VAL A 133 6.66 -0.17 -27.39
N LEU A 134 6.91 0.01 -26.10
CA LEU A 134 8.01 -0.61 -25.39
C LEU A 134 7.47 -1.74 -24.51
N ARG A 135 8.28 -2.76 -24.30
CA ARG A 135 7.97 -3.86 -23.36
C ARG A 135 8.95 -3.83 -22.23
N ALA A 136 8.43 -3.81 -21.02
CA ALA A 136 9.26 -3.91 -19.83
C ALA A 136 9.88 -5.30 -19.73
N ASP A 137 11.15 -5.35 -19.36
CA ASP A 137 11.83 -6.59 -19.06
C ASP A 137 11.24 -7.24 -17.81
N MET A 138 11.26 -8.57 -17.76
CA MET A 138 10.87 -9.30 -16.56
C MET A 138 11.87 -9.03 -15.44
N VAL A 139 11.37 -8.84 -14.22
CA VAL A 139 12.23 -8.83 -13.02
C VAL A 139 12.84 -10.23 -12.89
N PRO A 140 14.17 -10.35 -12.88
CA PRO A 140 14.80 -11.61 -12.49
C PRO A 140 14.37 -11.91 -11.05
N SER A 141 13.61 -12.97 -10.83
CA SER A 141 13.28 -13.41 -9.49
C SER A 141 14.50 -14.11 -8.89
N GLU A 142 15.13 -13.53 -7.88
CA GLU A 142 16.25 -14.18 -7.17
C GLU A 142 15.89 -15.56 -6.62
N ASN A 143 14.60 -15.85 -6.41
CA ASN A 143 14.09 -17.12 -5.85
C ASN A 143 13.00 -17.79 -6.73
N GLY A 144 12.87 -17.46 -8.01
CA GLY A 144 11.90 -18.10 -8.92
C GLY A 144 10.43 -17.73 -8.72
N TYR A 145 10.09 -16.87 -7.74
CA TYR A 145 8.70 -16.49 -7.42
C TYR A 145 8.40 -15.06 -7.84
N ALA A 146 7.50 -14.89 -8.79
CA ALA A 146 6.98 -13.57 -9.15
C ALA A 146 6.30 -12.91 -7.94
N VAL A 147 6.69 -11.66 -7.66
CA VAL A 147 6.02 -10.82 -6.66
C VAL A 147 4.67 -10.38 -7.21
N SER A 148 3.64 -10.39 -6.37
CA SER A 148 2.31 -9.90 -6.73
C SER A 148 1.59 -9.27 -5.54
N SER A 149 0.69 -8.32 -5.78
CA SER A 149 -0.13 -7.70 -4.73
C SER A 149 -0.95 -8.73 -3.94
N THR A 150 -1.34 -9.85 -4.55
CA THR A 150 -2.06 -10.95 -3.88
C THR A 150 -1.18 -11.65 -2.84
N LYS A 151 0.08 -11.96 -3.16
CA LYS A 151 1.01 -12.57 -2.21
C LYS A 151 1.35 -11.62 -1.07
N ILE A 152 1.51 -10.33 -1.36
CA ILE A 152 1.78 -9.31 -0.32
C ILE A 152 0.59 -9.21 0.64
N ARG A 153 -0.65 -9.23 0.13
CA ARG A 153 -1.84 -9.24 1.00
C ARG A 153 -1.85 -10.46 1.92
N ALA A 154 -1.59 -11.65 1.39
CA ALA A 154 -1.55 -12.87 2.20
C ALA A 154 -0.51 -12.76 3.35
N ARG A 155 0.70 -12.27 3.05
CA ARG A 155 1.74 -12.04 4.06
C ARG A 155 1.27 -11.07 5.16
N LEU A 156 0.70 -9.93 4.76
CA LEU A 156 0.19 -8.95 5.73
C LEU A 156 -0.96 -9.53 6.56
N GLU A 157 -1.87 -10.30 5.98
CA GLU A 157 -2.98 -10.96 6.67
C GLU A 157 -2.50 -12.01 7.68
N GLU A 158 -1.38 -12.68 7.39
CA GLU A 158 -0.68 -13.59 8.30
C GLU A 158 0.13 -12.83 9.37
N GLY A 159 0.32 -11.52 9.22
CA GLY A 159 1.12 -10.67 10.10
C GLY A 159 2.62 -10.67 9.79
N ASP A 160 3.04 -11.26 8.68
CA ASP A 160 4.43 -11.23 8.19
C ASP A 160 4.70 -9.89 7.48
N VAL A 161 4.88 -8.84 8.28
CA VAL A 161 5.14 -7.48 7.78
C VAL A 161 6.54 -7.36 7.17
N GLU A 162 7.51 -8.10 7.67
CA GLU A 162 8.90 -8.13 7.18
C GLU A 162 8.96 -8.74 5.77
N GLY A 163 8.30 -9.90 5.57
CA GLY A 163 8.20 -10.52 4.26
C GLY A 163 7.39 -9.68 3.27
N ALA A 164 6.37 -8.97 3.74
CA ALA A 164 5.62 -8.02 2.92
C ALA A 164 6.48 -6.82 2.51
N SER A 165 7.26 -6.23 3.44
CA SER A 165 8.16 -5.11 3.19
C SER A 165 9.25 -5.48 2.18
N ALA A 166 9.83 -6.68 2.29
CA ALA A 166 10.79 -7.19 1.29
C ALA A 166 10.19 -7.27 -0.12
N MET A 167 8.93 -7.68 -0.24
CA MET A 167 8.22 -7.72 -1.53
C MET A 167 7.80 -6.33 -2.04
N LEU A 168 7.49 -5.40 -1.14
CA LEU A 168 7.14 -4.01 -1.49
C LEU A 168 8.38 -3.21 -1.90
N GLY A 169 9.52 -3.46 -1.25
CA GLY A 169 10.75 -2.67 -1.34
C GLY A 169 10.69 -1.41 -0.47
N TYR A 170 9.77 -1.36 0.51
CA TYR A 170 9.63 -0.34 1.55
C TYR A 170 8.77 -0.89 2.69
N ASP A 171 8.86 -0.26 3.88
CA ASP A 171 8.12 -0.70 5.04
C ASP A 171 6.63 -0.36 4.93
N TYR A 172 5.78 -1.34 5.28
CA TYR A 172 4.34 -1.17 5.21
C TYR A 172 3.84 -0.20 6.28
N SER A 173 2.96 0.74 5.89
CA SER A 173 2.43 1.75 6.82
C SER A 173 0.92 1.92 6.74
N LEU A 174 0.35 2.36 7.87
CA LEU A 174 -1.03 2.81 8.02
C LEU A 174 -1.03 4.30 8.33
N HIS A 175 -2.02 5.03 7.81
CA HIS A 175 -2.22 6.44 8.02
C HIS A 175 -3.64 6.72 8.50
N GLY A 176 -3.78 7.52 9.55
CA GLY A 176 -5.08 7.81 10.13
C GLY A 176 -5.04 8.91 11.17
N VAL A 177 -6.19 9.14 11.79
CA VAL A 177 -6.37 10.09 12.88
C VAL A 177 -6.40 9.37 14.22
N VAL A 178 -5.80 9.97 15.24
CA VAL A 178 -5.84 9.45 16.61
C VAL A 178 -7.21 9.75 17.23
N VAL A 179 -7.89 8.71 17.69
CA VAL A 179 -9.23 8.79 18.29
C VAL A 179 -9.22 8.33 19.75
N ALA A 180 -10.26 8.71 20.49
CA ALA A 180 -10.41 8.26 21.87
C ALA A 180 -10.64 6.74 21.95
N GLY A 181 -9.87 6.07 22.81
CA GLY A 181 -10.02 4.66 23.17
C GLY A 181 -10.49 4.46 24.62
N ASN A 182 -10.45 3.22 25.10
CA ASN A 182 -10.90 2.87 26.47
C ASN A 182 -9.94 3.34 27.59
N ARG A 183 -8.77 3.87 27.23
CA ARG A 183 -7.75 4.40 28.15
C ARG A 183 -7.23 3.39 29.21
N LEU A 184 -7.47 2.09 29.00
CA LEU A 184 -7.04 1.04 29.93
C LEU A 184 -5.51 1.00 30.09
N GLY A 185 -4.78 1.13 29.00
CA GLY A 185 -3.31 1.14 29.01
C GLY A 185 -2.73 2.26 29.91
N ARG A 186 -3.38 3.42 29.99
CA ARG A 186 -2.94 4.53 30.85
C ARG A 186 -2.93 4.13 32.35
N THR A 187 -3.85 3.28 32.80
CA THR A 187 -3.94 2.84 34.21
C THR A 187 -2.81 1.92 34.62
N ILE A 188 -2.15 1.27 33.65
CA ILE A 188 -1.05 0.33 33.87
C ILE A 188 0.30 0.86 33.35
N GLY A 189 0.40 2.17 33.01
CA GLY A 189 1.62 2.81 32.59
C GLY A 189 1.97 2.65 31.10
N PHE A 190 1.04 2.16 30.28
CA PHE A 190 1.19 2.00 28.83
C PHE A 190 0.07 2.74 28.06
N PRO A 191 0.06 4.09 28.06
CA PRO A 191 -0.92 4.84 27.28
C PRO A 191 -0.83 4.48 25.81
N THR A 192 -1.98 4.35 25.13
CA THR A 192 -2.05 4.00 23.71
C THR A 192 -2.82 5.05 22.91
N ALA A 193 -2.32 5.38 21.72
CA ALA A 193 -3.03 6.10 20.67
C ALA A 193 -3.85 5.09 19.86
N ASN A 194 -5.16 5.30 19.78
CA ASN A 194 -6.04 4.48 18.94
C ASN A 194 -6.17 5.16 17.59
N MET A 195 -5.92 4.42 16.50
CA MET A 195 -5.97 4.97 15.16
C MET A 195 -7.26 4.59 14.45
N GLN A 196 -7.90 5.57 13.82
CA GLN A 196 -8.93 5.39 12.81
C GLN A 196 -8.34 5.70 11.44
N LEU A 197 -8.37 4.74 10.52
CA LEU A 197 -7.83 4.92 9.16
C LEU A 197 -8.64 5.93 8.37
N TYR A 198 -7.96 6.78 7.59
CA TYR A 198 -8.60 7.65 6.61
C TYR A 198 -9.16 6.86 5.42
N GLU A 199 -8.50 5.77 5.02
CA GLU A 199 -8.97 4.89 3.95
C GLU A 199 -9.45 3.55 4.55
N PRO A 200 -10.77 3.33 4.65
CA PRO A 200 -11.33 2.10 5.25
C PRO A 200 -10.97 0.81 4.48
N LEU A 201 -10.61 0.93 3.20
CA LEU A 201 -10.20 -0.20 2.36
C LEU A 201 -8.72 -0.55 2.52
N LYS A 202 -7.92 0.27 3.22
CA LYS A 202 -6.50 -0.05 3.48
C LYS A 202 -6.40 -1.35 4.27
N LEU A 203 -5.49 -2.23 3.84
CA LEU A 203 -5.25 -3.50 4.51
C LEU A 203 -4.60 -3.25 5.88
N VAL A 204 -5.20 -3.74 6.92
CA VAL A 204 -4.61 -3.80 8.27
C VAL A 204 -3.91 -5.15 8.42
N PRO A 205 -2.62 -5.20 8.86
CA PRO A 205 -1.91 -6.47 9.09
C PRO A 205 -2.64 -7.42 10.05
N GLY A 206 -2.33 -8.69 10.03
CA GLY A 206 -2.90 -9.71 10.92
C GLY A 206 -2.88 -9.31 12.40
N ASN A 207 -3.72 -9.94 13.25
CA ASN A 207 -3.72 -9.65 14.68
C ASN A 207 -2.36 -9.98 15.30
N GLY A 208 -1.89 -9.13 16.23
CA GLY A 208 -0.61 -9.31 16.90
C GLY A 208 -0.06 -8.01 17.46
N VAL A 209 1.09 -8.11 18.08
CA VAL A 209 1.87 -6.97 18.57
C VAL A 209 3.08 -6.78 17.67
N TYR A 210 3.29 -5.56 17.24
CA TYR A 210 4.29 -5.18 16.25
C TYR A 210 5.23 -4.12 16.82
N PHE A 211 6.51 -4.21 16.52
CA PHE A 211 7.44 -3.10 16.64
C PHE A 211 7.20 -2.14 15.48
N VAL A 212 7.05 -0.86 15.79
CA VAL A 212 6.66 0.16 14.80
C VAL A 212 7.45 1.44 14.99
N LYS A 213 7.48 2.25 13.92
CA LYS A 213 7.74 3.68 13.97
C LYS A 213 6.41 4.42 13.89
N ALA A 214 6.21 5.38 14.76
CA ALA A 214 5.06 6.28 14.76
C ALA A 214 5.53 7.68 14.39
N ASN A 215 4.94 8.28 13.33
CA ASN A 215 5.19 9.66 12.97
C ASN A 215 3.98 10.49 13.34
N THR A 216 4.16 11.47 14.20
CA THR A 216 3.14 12.45 14.62
C THR A 216 3.83 13.74 15.04
N LEU A 217 3.13 14.87 14.96
CA LEU A 217 3.69 16.20 15.28
C LEU A 217 4.97 16.52 14.49
N GLY A 218 5.15 15.93 13.29
CA GLY A 218 6.33 16.11 12.45
C GLY A 218 7.61 15.44 12.98
N LYS A 219 7.48 14.49 13.93
CA LYS A 219 8.60 13.72 14.49
C LYS A 219 8.34 12.23 14.42
N GLU A 220 9.40 11.45 14.29
CA GLU A 220 9.39 9.99 14.32
C GLU A 220 9.75 9.49 15.71
N TYR A 221 8.97 8.53 16.20
CA TYR A 221 9.14 7.85 17.48
C TYR A 221 9.10 6.35 17.26
N PHE A 222 9.74 5.58 18.12
CA PHE A 222 9.52 4.14 18.17
C PHE A 222 8.33 3.80 19.08
N GLY A 223 7.72 2.66 18.83
CA GLY A 223 6.58 2.20 19.61
C GLY A 223 6.26 0.73 19.40
N MET A 224 5.24 0.28 20.09
CA MET A 224 4.63 -1.03 19.86
C MET A 224 3.14 -0.86 19.54
N CYS A 225 2.70 -1.50 18.46
CA CYS A 225 1.33 -1.43 17.98
C CYS A 225 0.62 -2.78 18.19
N ASN A 226 -0.50 -2.77 18.86
CA ASN A 226 -1.40 -3.92 18.96
C ASN A 226 -2.49 -3.83 17.91
N ILE A 227 -2.59 -4.83 17.05
CA ILE A 227 -3.72 -5.05 16.15
C ILE A 227 -4.55 -6.19 16.72
N GLY A 228 -5.79 -5.90 17.10
CA GLY A 228 -6.69 -6.85 17.71
C GLY A 228 -8.14 -6.71 17.21
N CYS A 229 -9.02 -7.54 17.71
CA CYS A 229 -10.45 -7.48 17.45
C CYS A 229 -11.21 -7.14 18.73
N ARG A 230 -12.07 -6.11 18.69
CA ARG A 230 -13.05 -5.87 19.76
C ARG A 230 -14.39 -6.50 19.39
N PRO A 231 -15.01 -7.26 20.31
CA PRO A 231 -16.42 -7.58 20.19
C PRO A 231 -17.23 -6.29 20.25
N THR A 232 -17.84 -5.88 19.16
CA THR A 232 -18.81 -4.77 19.16
C THR A 232 -20.21 -5.35 19.39
N VAL A 233 -21.00 -4.67 20.23
CA VAL A 233 -22.43 -4.94 20.39
C VAL A 233 -23.09 -4.47 19.09
N GLY A 234 -23.23 -5.39 18.12
CA GLY A 234 -23.70 -5.12 16.76
C GLY A 234 -22.98 -6.00 15.73
N THR A 235 -23.33 -5.92 14.50
CA THR A 235 -22.86 -6.78 13.41
C THR A 235 -21.39 -6.55 13.06
N GLY A 236 -20.44 -7.21 13.75
CA GLY A 236 -19.06 -7.32 13.29
C GLY A 236 -17.97 -7.09 14.35
N ASN A 237 -16.89 -7.86 14.26
CA ASN A 237 -15.64 -7.60 14.97
C ASN A 237 -14.94 -6.39 14.32
N SER A 238 -14.90 -5.23 14.99
CA SER A 238 -14.09 -4.12 14.53
C SER A 238 -12.63 -4.36 14.92
N ARG A 239 -11.74 -4.27 13.95
CA ARG A 239 -10.29 -4.31 14.22
C ARG A 239 -9.86 -3.00 14.89
N THR A 240 -9.00 -3.11 15.90
CA THR A 240 -8.41 -1.97 16.60
C THR A 240 -6.94 -1.87 16.27
N ILE A 241 -6.44 -0.64 16.16
CA ILE A 241 -5.05 -0.30 15.94
C ILE A 241 -4.65 0.59 17.11
N GLU A 242 -3.92 0.05 18.07
CA GLU A 242 -3.56 0.72 19.32
C GLU A 242 -2.04 0.79 19.44
N THR A 243 -1.46 1.99 19.39
CA THR A 243 -0.01 2.20 19.43
C THR A 243 0.40 2.83 20.75
N HIS A 244 1.28 2.16 21.50
CA HIS A 244 2.03 2.74 22.60
C HIS A 244 3.33 3.32 22.04
N ILE A 245 3.46 4.65 22.10
CA ILE A 245 4.64 5.39 21.62
C ILE A 245 5.63 5.49 22.78
N PHE A 246 6.89 5.13 22.56
CA PHE A 246 7.92 5.16 23.59
C PHE A 246 8.37 6.60 23.88
N ASP A 247 8.62 6.91 25.14
CA ASP A 247 9.14 8.20 25.61
C ASP A 247 8.29 9.39 25.13
N PHE A 248 6.94 9.22 25.11
CA PHE A 248 5.99 10.16 24.57
C PHE A 248 4.88 10.46 25.59
N ASP A 249 4.64 11.76 25.86
CA ASP A 249 3.66 12.22 26.87
C ASP A 249 2.79 13.40 26.36
N GLU A 250 2.65 13.54 25.04
CA GLU A 250 1.86 14.63 24.48
C GLU A 250 0.42 14.17 24.14
N ASP A 251 -0.53 15.12 24.13
CA ASP A 251 -1.90 14.86 23.69
C ASP A 251 -1.98 15.02 22.18
N ILE A 252 -2.32 13.92 21.50
CA ILE A 252 -2.42 13.85 20.04
C ILE A 252 -3.82 13.46 19.54
N TYR A 253 -4.86 13.57 20.38
CA TYR A 253 -6.22 13.31 19.92
C TYR A 253 -6.63 14.26 18.79
N GLY A 254 -7.21 13.70 17.73
CA GLY A 254 -7.62 14.43 16.54
C GLY A 254 -6.47 14.79 15.60
N LEU A 255 -5.23 14.43 15.91
CA LEU A 255 -4.08 14.64 15.04
C LEU A 255 -3.79 13.43 14.18
N ASP A 256 -3.07 13.69 13.08
CA ASP A 256 -2.59 12.67 12.15
C ASP A 256 -1.49 11.83 12.78
N MET A 257 -1.49 10.54 12.47
CA MET A 257 -0.44 9.62 12.83
C MET A 257 -0.20 8.61 11.70
N ASP A 258 1.08 8.41 11.36
CA ASP A 258 1.53 7.28 10.54
C ASP A 258 2.10 6.20 11.46
N VAL A 259 1.77 4.94 11.17
CA VAL A 259 2.35 3.78 11.85
C VAL A 259 3.01 2.89 10.81
N THR A 260 4.34 2.83 10.84
CA THR A 260 5.16 2.02 9.94
C THR A 260 5.61 0.76 10.67
N PHE A 261 5.29 -0.41 10.09
CA PHE A 261 5.54 -1.71 10.69
C PHE A 261 6.96 -2.18 10.38
N MET A 262 7.73 -2.46 11.43
CA MET A 262 9.11 -2.93 11.32
C MET A 262 9.20 -4.46 11.42
N SER A 263 8.62 -5.03 12.49
CA SER A 263 8.59 -6.48 12.71
C SER A 263 7.42 -6.91 13.60
N ARG A 264 7.04 -8.18 13.52
CA ARG A 264 6.05 -8.76 14.43
C ARG A 264 6.74 -9.28 15.68
N ILE A 265 6.32 -8.80 16.86
CA ILE A 265 6.85 -9.23 18.16
C ILE A 265 6.25 -10.55 18.59
N ARG A 266 4.91 -10.66 18.51
CA ARG A 266 4.16 -11.85 18.90
C ARG A 266 2.72 -11.84 18.40
N GLU A 267 2.05 -12.96 18.55
CA GLU A 267 0.60 -13.09 18.37
C GLU A 267 -0.17 -12.38 19.49
N GLU A 268 -1.46 -12.11 19.22
CA GLU A 268 -2.39 -11.61 20.24
C GLU A 268 -2.63 -12.68 21.30
N VAL A 269 -2.53 -12.31 22.58
CA VAL A 269 -2.75 -13.19 23.72
C VAL A 269 -3.79 -12.57 24.64
N ARG A 270 -4.65 -13.38 25.22
CA ARG A 270 -5.60 -12.97 26.27
C ARG A 270 -4.96 -13.10 27.64
N PHE A 271 -5.18 -12.10 28.49
CA PHE A 271 -4.68 -12.07 29.87
C PHE A 271 -5.84 -12.18 30.85
N ASN A 272 -5.62 -12.87 31.95
CA ASN A 272 -6.63 -13.05 33.00
C ASN A 272 -6.63 -11.89 34.01
N SER A 273 -5.58 -11.07 34.03
CA SER A 273 -5.46 -9.92 34.91
C SER A 273 -4.70 -8.75 34.25
N LEU A 274 -4.87 -7.55 34.81
CA LEU A 274 -4.11 -6.37 34.38
C LEU A 274 -2.62 -6.48 34.70
N ASP A 275 -2.26 -7.19 35.78
CA ASP A 275 -0.87 -7.42 36.16
C ASP A 275 -0.16 -8.34 35.14
N GLU A 276 -0.82 -9.42 34.69
CA GLU A 276 -0.30 -10.25 33.62
C GLU A 276 -0.09 -9.46 32.33
N LEU A 277 -1.07 -8.64 31.95
CA LEU A 277 -0.96 -7.76 30.79
C LEU A 277 0.24 -6.79 30.92
N ARG A 278 0.38 -6.15 32.07
CA ARG A 278 1.48 -5.21 32.34
C ARG A 278 2.84 -5.89 32.19
N VAL A 279 3.03 -7.04 32.83
CA VAL A 279 4.28 -7.82 32.74
C VAL A 279 4.61 -8.19 31.29
N GLN A 280 3.61 -8.55 30.50
CA GLN A 280 3.82 -8.86 29.08
C GLN A 280 4.20 -7.61 28.28
N LEU A 281 3.54 -6.47 28.52
CA LEU A 281 3.85 -5.22 27.82
C LEU A 281 5.28 -4.72 28.14
N GLU A 282 5.78 -4.94 29.38
CA GLU A 282 7.16 -4.65 29.75
C GLU A 282 8.14 -5.53 28.93
N LYS A 283 7.85 -6.82 28.77
CA LYS A 283 8.65 -7.74 27.94
C LYS A 283 8.63 -7.33 26.45
N ASP A 284 7.46 -6.95 25.94
CA ASP A 284 7.29 -6.52 24.55
C ASP A 284 8.10 -5.25 24.29
N ARG A 285 8.02 -4.26 25.19
CA ARG A 285 8.84 -3.03 25.13
C ARG A 285 10.33 -3.35 25.15
N ASP A 286 10.78 -4.21 26.06
CA ASP A 286 12.20 -4.59 26.17
C ASP A 286 12.68 -5.31 24.90
N ALA A 287 11.85 -6.12 24.26
CA ALA A 287 12.14 -6.74 22.96
C ALA A 287 12.31 -5.67 21.87
N CYS A 288 11.39 -4.70 21.76
CA CYS A 288 11.49 -3.59 20.82
C CYS A 288 12.78 -2.77 21.06
N MET A 289 13.08 -2.43 22.32
CA MET A 289 14.26 -1.61 22.66
C MET A 289 15.60 -2.31 22.37
N LYS A 290 15.63 -3.64 22.35
CA LYS A 290 16.83 -4.39 21.88
C LYS A 290 17.06 -4.18 20.39
N VAL A 291 16.00 -4.18 19.58
CA VAL A 291 16.08 -3.91 18.14
C VAL A 291 16.57 -2.47 17.90
N VAL A 292 16.02 -1.48 18.62
CA VAL A 292 16.46 -0.07 18.50
C VAL A 292 17.95 0.11 18.77
N ARG A 293 18.49 -0.60 19.78
CA ARG A 293 19.93 -0.49 20.17
C ARG A 293 20.89 -1.21 19.22
N SER A 294 20.37 -2.11 18.36
CA SER A 294 21.17 -2.87 17.40
C SER A 294 21.26 -2.20 16.02
N HIS A 295 20.53 -1.12 15.80
CA HIS A 295 20.56 -0.26 14.61
C HIS A 295 21.17 1.10 14.94
#